data_39cdaa3c0221ea567566c683aefe7a5b
#
_entry.id   39cdaa3c0221ea567566c683aefe7a5b
#
_cell.length_a   1.000
_cell.length_b   1.000
_cell.length_c   1.000
_cell.angle_alpha   90.00
_cell.angle_beta   90.00
_cell.angle_gamma   90.00
#
_symmetry.space_group_name_H-M   'P 1'
#
loop_
_entity.id
_entity.type
_entity.pdbx_description
1 polymer ?
#
loop_
_entity_poly.entity_id
_entity_poly.type
_entity_poly.pdbx_seq_one_letter_code
_entity_poly.pdbx_strand_id
1 'polypeptide(L)'
;MICARVSPLVFERRFCCEKSEPPRTRKKTRRVFALSMCFAVKKVIMQIGETLYVTDRDDFRKWLIANHQTKKEIWLIRYKKATKKPSINYVEAVEEAICFGWIDNIEKGMDAERYATRFSPRKPKSNWTNTNKERARRMIAEGRMTPAGRASLPPDVVIKSNKR
;
A
#
# COMPACT_ATOMS: atom_id res chain seq x y z
N MET A 1 52.84 15.44 43.78
CA MET A 1 53.42 16.79 43.88
C MET A 1 52.40 17.71 43.28
N ILE A 2 51.79 18.47 44.12
CA ILE A 2 51.63 19.91 44.25
C ILE A 2 50.54 20.41 43.28
N CYS A 3 49.33 20.70 43.80
CA CYS A 3 48.84 21.96 44.36
C CYS A 3 48.79 23.07 43.29
N ALA A 4 47.64 23.74 43.02
CA ALA A 4 46.84 24.65 43.84
C ALA A 4 45.63 25.10 43.00
N ARG A 5 44.43 25.10 43.47
CA ARG A 5 43.67 26.17 44.14
C ARG A 5 43.91 27.57 43.56
N VAL A 6 42.80 28.20 43.06
CA VAL A 6 42.25 29.44 43.63
C VAL A 6 40.95 29.82 42.91
N SER A 7 39.87 29.94 43.67
CA SER A 7 38.69 30.80 43.44
C SER A 7 38.97 32.16 44.12
N PRO A 8 38.05 33.13 44.20
CA PRO A 8 36.89 33.60 43.45
C PRO A 8 36.96 35.13 43.13
N LEU A 9 35.95 35.74 42.54
CA LEU A 9 35.48 37.05 42.95
C LEU A 9 34.19 37.49 42.19
N VAL A 10 33.18 37.60 43.01
CA VAL A 10 31.98 38.38 42.98
C VAL A 10 32.16 39.76 42.38
N PHE A 11 31.21 40.19 41.51
CA PHE A 11 30.87 41.58 41.37
C PHE A 11 29.39 41.75 41.08
N GLU A 12 28.64 42.04 42.16
CA GLU A 12 27.34 42.62 42.10
C GLU A 12 27.37 44.05 41.56
N ARG A 13 26.48 44.37 40.64
CA ARG A 13 25.94 45.73 40.59
C ARG A 13 24.47 45.70 40.28
N ARG A 14 23.70 46.03 41.29
CA ARG A 14 22.34 46.52 41.21
C ARG A 14 22.29 47.79 40.36
N PHE A 15 21.31 47.88 39.49
CA PHE A 15 20.74 49.16 39.13
C PHE A 15 19.22 49.05 39.10
N CYS A 16 18.63 49.91 39.89
CA CYS A 16 17.19 50.09 40.12
C CYS A 16 16.51 50.86 38.99
N CYS A 17 15.21 50.65 38.92
CA CYS A 17 14.16 51.56 38.47
C CYS A 17 14.10 51.94 36.98
N GLU A 18 12.98 51.59 36.31
CA GLU A 18 11.90 52.56 36.20
C GLU A 18 10.64 51.90 35.61
N LYS A 19 9.53 52.17 36.28
CA LYS A 19 8.20 51.80 35.84
C LYS A 19 7.76 52.73 34.71
N SER A 20 7.35 52.16 33.59
CA SER A 20 6.45 52.85 32.67
C SER A 20 5.42 51.86 32.14
N GLU A 21 4.19 51.98 32.64
CA GLU A 21 3.03 51.30 32.09
C GLU A 21 2.74 51.81 30.67
N PRO A 22 2.46 50.95 29.70
CA PRO A 22 1.85 51.34 28.44
C PRO A 22 0.32 51.24 28.53
N PRO A 23 -0.41 52.01 27.71
CA PRO A 23 -1.79 52.33 27.86
C PRO A 23 -2.76 51.21 27.53
N ARG A 24 -3.89 51.22 28.27
CA ARG A 24 -5.03 50.36 28.04
C ARG A 24 -5.59 50.49 26.64
N THR A 25 -5.42 49.45 25.79
CA THR A 25 -6.21 49.32 24.58
C THR A 25 -7.17 48.14 24.70
N ARG A 26 -8.43 48.47 24.70
CA ARG A 26 -9.68 47.75 24.42
C ARG A 26 -9.53 46.27 24.06
N LYS A 27 -9.99 45.41 24.95
CA LYS A 27 -10.29 44.01 24.74
C LYS A 27 -11.35 43.84 23.65
N LYS A 28 -10.96 43.50 22.43
CA LYS A 28 -11.83 42.84 21.49
C LYS A 28 -11.74 41.31 21.76
N THR A 29 -12.73 40.84 22.48
CA THR A 29 -12.97 39.41 22.72
C THR A 29 -13.26 38.72 21.40
N ARG A 30 -12.23 38.24 20.69
CA ARG A 30 -12.42 37.28 19.66
C ARG A 30 -12.47 35.90 20.35
N ARG A 31 -13.69 35.41 20.55
CA ARG A 31 -13.93 33.98 20.79
C ARG A 31 -13.37 33.23 19.62
N VAL A 32 -12.14 32.78 19.73
CA VAL A 32 -11.58 31.74 18.85
C VAL A 32 -12.21 30.45 19.34
N PHE A 33 -13.27 30.03 18.66
CA PHE A 33 -13.73 28.66 18.73
C PHE A 33 -12.59 27.82 18.17
N ALA A 34 -11.73 27.36 19.05
CA ALA A 34 -10.81 26.28 18.75
C ALA A 34 -11.66 25.01 18.63
N LEU A 35 -12.31 24.85 17.50
CA LEU A 35 -12.74 23.52 17.02
C LEU A 35 -11.48 22.72 16.76
N SER A 36 -10.97 22.11 17.83
CA SER A 36 -10.02 21.03 17.74
C SER A 36 -10.76 19.84 17.11
N MET A 37 -10.95 19.90 15.79
CA MET A 37 -11.24 18.71 15.01
C MET A 37 -9.96 17.88 14.95
N CYS A 38 -9.71 17.11 15.99
CA CYS A 38 -8.90 15.92 15.89
C CYS A 38 -9.60 14.98 14.89
N PHE A 39 -9.37 15.20 13.60
CA PHE A 39 -9.53 14.15 12.62
C PHE A 39 -8.51 13.09 12.98
N ALA A 40 -8.89 12.20 13.88
CA ALA A 40 -8.25 10.91 14.00
C ALA A 40 -8.50 10.18 12.67
N VAL A 41 -7.63 10.43 11.69
CA VAL A 41 -7.52 9.58 10.52
C VAL A 41 -7.16 8.23 11.08
N LYS A 42 -8.17 7.38 11.30
CA LYS A 42 -7.98 5.96 11.53
C LYS A 42 -7.24 5.44 10.31
N LYS A 43 -5.91 5.45 10.37
CA LYS A 43 -5.06 4.72 9.44
C LYS A 43 -5.49 3.26 9.59
N VAL A 44 -6.38 2.81 8.71
CA VAL A 44 -6.76 1.40 8.64
C VAL A 44 -5.47 0.68 8.29
N ILE A 45 -4.80 0.15 9.31
CA ILE A 45 -3.66 -0.74 9.12
C ILE A 45 -4.26 -2.01 8.54
N MET A 46 -4.26 -2.09 7.20
CA MET A 46 -4.72 -3.28 6.50
C MET A 46 -3.78 -4.42 6.90
N GLN A 47 -4.30 -5.35 7.70
CA GLN A 47 -3.55 -6.52 8.12
C GLN A 47 -3.42 -7.48 6.94
N ILE A 48 -2.30 -8.19 6.87
CA ILE A 48 -2.09 -9.28 5.91
C ILE A 48 -2.99 -10.42 6.37
N GLY A 49 -3.90 -10.84 5.50
CA GLY A 49 -4.81 -11.94 5.75
C GLY A 49 -4.19 -13.31 5.43
N GLU A 50 -4.99 -14.21 4.85
CA GLU A 50 -4.49 -15.53 4.42
C GLU A 50 -3.37 -15.37 3.39
N THR A 51 -2.26 -16.08 3.60
CA THR A 51 -1.07 -15.99 2.76
C THR A 51 -0.85 -17.26 1.96
N LEU A 52 -0.34 -17.11 0.75
CA LEU A 52 0.05 -18.20 -0.14
C LEU A 52 1.48 -17.97 -0.62
N TYR A 53 2.31 -19.00 -0.56
CA TYR A 53 3.64 -18.99 -1.18
C TYR A 53 3.68 -20.06 -2.26
N VAL A 54 4.00 -19.64 -3.47
CA VAL A 54 4.21 -20.50 -4.63
C VAL A 54 5.44 -20.04 -5.39
N THR A 55 6.12 -20.98 -6.00
CA THR A 55 7.32 -20.72 -6.79
C THR A 55 7.05 -20.68 -8.28
N ASP A 56 5.99 -21.36 -8.71
CA ASP A 56 5.68 -21.55 -10.10
C ASP A 56 4.28 -21.03 -10.47
N ARG A 57 4.12 -20.70 -11.74
CA ARG A 57 2.89 -20.21 -12.35
C ARG A 57 1.75 -21.21 -12.25
N ASP A 58 2.06 -22.50 -12.51
CA ASP A 58 1.03 -23.54 -12.54
C ASP A 58 0.51 -23.90 -11.15
N ASP A 59 1.32 -23.76 -10.11
CA ASP A 59 0.87 -23.94 -8.74
C ASP A 59 -0.10 -22.84 -8.30
N PHE A 60 0.16 -21.58 -8.70
CA PHE A 60 -0.80 -20.51 -8.47
C PHE A 60 -2.10 -20.74 -9.24
N ARG A 61 -2.01 -21.25 -10.47
CA ARG A 61 -3.18 -21.62 -11.27
C ARG A 61 -4.01 -22.72 -10.62
N LYS A 62 -3.39 -23.77 -10.10
CA LYS A 62 -4.07 -24.86 -9.36
C LYS A 62 -4.84 -24.30 -8.16
N TRP A 63 -4.18 -23.40 -7.40
CA TRP A 63 -4.83 -22.75 -6.27
C TRP A 63 -6.05 -21.92 -6.71
N LEU A 64 -5.94 -21.13 -7.78
CA LEU A 64 -7.04 -20.34 -8.33
C LEU A 64 -8.20 -21.23 -8.81
N ILE A 65 -7.93 -22.35 -9.46
CA ILE A 65 -8.96 -23.31 -9.89
C ILE A 65 -9.82 -23.73 -8.69
N ALA A 66 -9.19 -24.07 -7.58
CA ALA A 66 -9.87 -24.57 -6.39
C ALA A 66 -10.57 -23.45 -5.58
N ASN A 67 -10.08 -22.22 -5.61
CA ASN A 67 -10.43 -21.20 -4.62
C ASN A 67 -11.05 -19.92 -5.18
N HIS A 68 -11.00 -19.65 -6.49
CA HIS A 68 -11.39 -18.35 -7.06
C HIS A 68 -12.86 -17.96 -6.83
N GLN A 69 -13.76 -18.93 -6.59
CA GLN A 69 -15.17 -18.67 -6.34
C GLN A 69 -15.50 -18.50 -4.85
N THR A 70 -14.71 -19.11 -3.98
CA THR A 70 -14.99 -19.20 -2.54
C THR A 70 -14.24 -18.17 -1.72
N LYS A 71 -13.01 -17.84 -2.13
CA LYS A 71 -12.15 -16.90 -1.41
C LYS A 71 -12.40 -15.45 -1.85
N LYS A 72 -12.36 -14.54 -0.88
CA LYS A 72 -12.51 -13.09 -1.12
C LYS A 72 -11.19 -12.40 -1.40
N GLU A 73 -10.09 -12.97 -0.95
CA GLU A 73 -8.75 -12.45 -1.15
C GLU A 73 -7.69 -13.49 -0.82
N ILE A 74 -6.49 -13.26 -1.31
CA ILE A 74 -5.29 -13.99 -0.95
C ILE A 74 -4.09 -13.05 -0.99
N TRP A 75 -3.13 -13.25 -0.11
CA TRP A 75 -1.87 -12.54 -0.09
C TRP A 75 -0.75 -13.45 -0.60
N LEU A 76 -0.32 -13.18 -1.82
CA LEU A 76 0.75 -13.93 -2.48
C LEU A 76 2.10 -13.44 -1.97
N ILE A 77 2.84 -14.31 -1.27
CA ILE A 77 4.18 -14.00 -0.77
C ILE A 77 5.18 -14.13 -1.91
N ARG A 78 6.03 -13.12 -2.04
CA ARG A 78 7.14 -13.13 -3.00
C ARG A 78 8.42 -12.67 -2.33
N TYR A 79 9.54 -13.26 -2.72
CA TYR A 79 10.86 -12.86 -2.25
C TYR A 79 11.44 -11.75 -3.12
N LYS A 80 12.22 -10.87 -2.50
CA LYS A 80 12.99 -9.85 -3.21
C LYS A 80 14.06 -10.52 -4.07
N LYS A 81 14.31 -9.98 -5.25
CA LYS A 81 15.31 -10.53 -6.19
C LYS A 81 16.70 -10.70 -5.56
N ALA A 82 17.08 -9.82 -4.62
CA ALA A 82 18.35 -9.88 -3.92
C ALA A 82 18.54 -11.16 -3.10
N THR A 83 17.46 -11.82 -2.65
CA THR A 83 17.55 -13.05 -1.84
C THR A 83 17.86 -14.30 -2.66
N LYS A 84 17.72 -14.23 -3.99
CA LYS A 84 17.87 -15.38 -4.91
C LYS A 84 16.97 -16.57 -4.58
N LYS A 85 15.98 -16.42 -3.70
CA LYS A 85 15.01 -17.46 -3.35
C LYS A 85 13.97 -17.59 -4.47
N PRO A 86 13.53 -18.81 -4.81
CA PRO A 86 12.54 -19.02 -5.85
C PRO A 86 11.22 -18.33 -5.47
N SER A 87 10.59 -17.73 -6.42
CA SER A 87 9.30 -17.03 -6.23
C SER A 87 8.66 -16.82 -7.60
N ILE A 88 7.36 -16.96 -7.66
CA ILE A 88 6.61 -16.69 -8.89
C ILE A 88 6.88 -15.27 -9.41
N ASN A 89 6.98 -15.13 -10.73
CA ASN A 89 7.12 -13.83 -11.37
C ASN A 89 5.80 -13.04 -11.22
N TYR A 90 5.93 -11.74 -10.90
CA TYR A 90 4.77 -10.86 -10.74
C TYR A 90 3.87 -10.84 -11.99
N VAL A 91 4.48 -10.76 -13.18
CA VAL A 91 3.71 -10.70 -14.42
C VAL A 91 2.87 -11.97 -14.61
N GLU A 92 3.47 -13.13 -14.37
CA GLU A 92 2.81 -14.44 -14.48
C GLU A 92 1.67 -14.57 -13.44
N ALA A 93 1.90 -14.12 -12.21
CA ALA A 93 0.87 -14.11 -11.18
C ALA A 93 -0.33 -13.24 -11.57
N VAL A 94 -0.09 -12.04 -12.12
CA VAL A 94 -1.16 -11.15 -12.59
C VAL A 94 -1.90 -11.75 -13.79
N GLU A 95 -1.20 -12.39 -14.71
CA GLU A 95 -1.81 -13.06 -15.88
C GLU A 95 -2.74 -14.19 -15.46
N GLU A 96 -2.28 -15.05 -14.55
CA GLU A 96 -3.13 -16.13 -14.03
C GLU A 96 -4.33 -15.56 -13.25
N ALA A 97 -4.13 -14.53 -12.43
CA ALA A 97 -5.23 -13.85 -11.73
C ALA A 97 -6.29 -13.33 -12.72
N ILE A 98 -5.87 -12.66 -13.79
CA ILE A 98 -6.76 -12.16 -14.85
C ILE A 98 -7.54 -13.31 -15.50
N CYS A 99 -6.94 -14.48 -15.70
CA CYS A 99 -7.60 -15.65 -16.27
C CYS A 99 -8.82 -16.12 -15.45
N PHE A 100 -8.83 -15.84 -14.14
CA PHE A 100 -9.92 -16.19 -13.22
C PHE A 100 -10.76 -14.99 -12.78
N GLY A 101 -10.58 -13.81 -13.41
CA GLY A 101 -11.31 -12.59 -13.06
C GLY A 101 -10.83 -11.93 -11.76
N TRP A 102 -9.61 -12.20 -11.35
CA TRP A 102 -8.95 -11.59 -10.19
C TRP A 102 -8.00 -10.48 -10.62
N ILE A 103 -7.60 -9.65 -9.65
CA ILE A 103 -6.66 -8.55 -9.85
C ILE A 103 -5.78 -8.37 -8.61
N ASP A 104 -4.58 -7.92 -8.84
CA ASP A 104 -3.69 -7.39 -7.82
C ASP A 104 -4.17 -6.01 -7.33
N ASN A 105 -4.04 -5.73 -6.05
CA ASN A 105 -4.46 -4.47 -5.46
C ASN A 105 -3.32 -3.74 -4.77
N ILE A 106 -2.79 -4.33 -3.71
CA ILE A 106 -1.83 -3.68 -2.82
C ILE A 106 -0.64 -4.62 -2.61
N GLU A 107 0.55 -4.04 -2.63
CA GLU A 107 1.77 -4.71 -2.23
C GLU A 107 2.21 -4.18 -0.86
N LYS A 108 2.58 -5.07 0.05
CA LYS A 108 3.02 -4.75 1.39
C LYS A 108 4.30 -5.49 1.75
N GLY A 109 5.28 -4.76 2.26
CA GLY A 109 6.47 -5.38 2.84
C GLY A 109 6.11 -6.18 4.08
N MET A 110 6.59 -7.41 4.18
CA MET A 110 6.46 -8.26 5.36
C MET A 110 7.70 -8.14 6.24
N ASP A 111 8.87 -8.25 5.63
CA ASP A 111 10.17 -8.18 6.29
C ASP A 111 11.27 -7.68 5.33
N ALA A 112 12.52 -7.81 5.73
CA ALA A 112 13.66 -7.39 4.93
C ALA A 112 13.77 -8.14 3.59
N GLU A 113 13.25 -9.37 3.50
CA GLU A 113 13.40 -10.27 2.36
C GLU A 113 12.12 -10.45 1.54
N ARG A 114 10.94 -10.29 2.16
CA ARG A 114 9.64 -10.66 1.59
C ARG A 114 8.69 -9.49 1.48
N TYR A 115 7.80 -9.59 0.53
CA TYR A 115 6.61 -8.77 0.42
C TYR A 115 5.42 -9.62 0.00
N ALA A 116 4.24 -9.15 0.32
CA ALA A 116 2.99 -9.82 -0.03
C ALA A 116 2.18 -8.92 -0.96
N THR A 117 1.69 -9.49 -2.05
CA THR A 117 0.78 -8.84 -2.98
C THR A 117 -0.62 -9.39 -2.76
N ARG A 118 -1.56 -8.52 -2.50
CA ARG A 118 -2.97 -8.89 -2.33
C ARG A 118 -3.63 -9.07 -3.67
N PHE A 119 -4.24 -10.23 -3.87
CA PHE A 119 -5.12 -10.53 -4.99
C PHE A 119 -6.55 -10.67 -4.51
N SER A 120 -7.51 -10.20 -5.29
CA SER A 120 -8.95 -10.34 -4.98
C SER A 120 -9.77 -10.39 -6.27
N PRO A 121 -11.02 -10.91 -6.21
CA PRO A 121 -11.93 -10.86 -7.33
C PRO A 121 -12.12 -9.43 -7.83
N ARG A 122 -12.14 -9.26 -9.13
CA ARG A 122 -12.33 -7.96 -9.78
C ARG A 122 -13.77 -7.49 -9.57
N LYS A 123 -13.94 -6.27 -9.11
CA LYS A 123 -15.27 -5.67 -8.96
C LYS A 123 -15.87 -5.37 -10.34
N PRO A 124 -17.19 -5.49 -10.50
CA PRO A 124 -17.88 -4.99 -11.67
C PRO A 124 -17.52 -3.51 -11.94
N LYS A 125 -17.36 -3.14 -13.20
CA LYS A 125 -16.99 -1.78 -13.61
C LYS A 125 -15.63 -1.28 -13.11
N SER A 126 -14.73 -2.18 -12.65
CA SER A 126 -13.36 -1.78 -12.29
C SER A 126 -12.58 -1.33 -13.53
N ASN A 127 -11.70 -0.33 -13.33
CA ASN A 127 -10.86 0.18 -14.41
C ASN A 127 -9.88 -0.88 -14.93
N TRP A 128 -9.72 -0.93 -16.26
CA TRP A 128 -8.76 -1.77 -16.94
C TRP A 128 -7.65 -0.89 -17.53
N THR A 129 -6.43 -1.08 -17.05
CA THR A 129 -5.26 -0.45 -17.67
C THR A 129 -4.98 -1.08 -19.03
N ASN A 130 -4.34 -0.34 -19.93
CA ASN A 130 -3.97 -0.88 -21.24
C ASN A 130 -3.08 -2.13 -21.13
N THR A 131 -2.14 -2.12 -20.21
CA THR A 131 -1.27 -3.27 -19.91
C THR A 131 -2.07 -4.52 -19.51
N ASN A 132 -3.08 -4.39 -18.65
CA ASN A 132 -3.92 -5.52 -18.25
C ASN A 132 -4.84 -6.00 -19.38
N LYS A 133 -5.29 -5.08 -20.25
CA LYS A 133 -6.02 -5.46 -21.47
C LYS A 133 -5.15 -6.26 -22.44
N GLU A 134 -3.89 -5.88 -22.61
CA GLU A 134 -2.94 -6.62 -23.44
C GLU A 134 -2.62 -8.00 -22.87
N ARG A 135 -2.39 -8.10 -21.56
CA ARG A 135 -2.22 -9.39 -20.87
C ARG A 135 -3.45 -10.29 -21.08
N ALA A 136 -4.65 -9.76 -20.91
CA ALA A 136 -5.89 -10.50 -21.14
C ALA A 136 -5.99 -11.02 -22.58
N ARG A 137 -5.64 -10.20 -23.60
CA ARG A 137 -5.64 -10.63 -25.01
C ARG A 137 -4.63 -11.76 -25.24
N ARG A 138 -3.44 -11.66 -24.65
CA ARG A 138 -2.42 -12.72 -24.71
C ARG A 138 -2.93 -14.02 -24.11
N MET A 139 -3.54 -13.96 -22.90
CA MET A 139 -4.10 -15.14 -22.24
C MET A 139 -5.26 -15.77 -23.03
N ILE A 140 -6.03 -14.98 -23.75
CA ILE A 140 -7.06 -15.47 -24.68
C ILE A 140 -6.41 -16.20 -25.86
N ALA A 141 -5.38 -15.61 -26.45
CA ALA A 141 -4.67 -16.20 -27.60
C ALA A 141 -3.97 -17.52 -27.24
N GLU A 142 -3.44 -17.62 -26.03
CA GLU A 142 -2.82 -18.83 -25.47
C GLU A 142 -3.84 -19.90 -25.01
N GLY A 143 -5.14 -19.59 -25.05
CA GLY A 143 -6.20 -20.51 -24.59
C GLY A 143 -6.25 -20.70 -23.08
N ARG A 144 -5.56 -19.89 -22.30
CA ARG A 144 -5.48 -20.01 -20.83
C ARG A 144 -6.66 -19.34 -20.12
N MET A 145 -7.43 -18.47 -20.79
CA MET A 145 -8.52 -17.70 -20.23
C MET A 145 -9.73 -18.58 -19.86
N THR A 146 -10.15 -18.53 -18.60
CA THR A 146 -11.31 -19.28 -18.11
C THR A 146 -12.65 -18.54 -18.36
N PRO A 147 -13.80 -19.20 -18.26
CA PRO A 147 -15.11 -18.53 -18.31
C PRO A 147 -15.28 -17.42 -17.30
N ALA A 148 -14.79 -17.61 -16.05
CA ALA A 148 -14.83 -16.61 -15.00
C ALA A 148 -14.00 -15.35 -15.37
N GLY A 149 -12.81 -15.56 -15.93
CA GLY A 149 -11.99 -14.47 -16.46
C GLY A 149 -12.68 -13.74 -17.59
N ARG A 150 -13.28 -14.45 -18.56
CA ARG A 150 -14.01 -13.86 -19.70
C ARG A 150 -15.17 -12.98 -19.25
N ALA A 151 -15.92 -13.38 -18.23
CA ALA A 151 -17.03 -12.62 -17.67
C ALA A 151 -16.60 -11.26 -17.06
N SER A 152 -15.34 -11.13 -16.65
CA SER A 152 -14.79 -9.90 -16.07
C SER A 152 -14.17 -8.94 -17.09
N LEU A 153 -14.05 -9.35 -18.38
CA LEU A 153 -13.38 -8.57 -19.39
C LEU A 153 -14.21 -7.37 -19.86
N PRO A 154 -13.54 -6.25 -20.18
CA PRO A 154 -14.23 -5.13 -20.80
C PRO A 154 -14.56 -5.43 -22.27
N PRO A 155 -15.62 -4.82 -22.84
CA PRO A 155 -16.10 -5.11 -24.20
C PRO A 155 -15.05 -4.95 -25.28
N ASP A 156 -14.17 -3.96 -25.16
CA ASP A 156 -13.13 -3.66 -26.13
C ASP A 156 -12.03 -4.73 -26.23
N VAL A 157 -11.87 -5.56 -25.22
CA VAL A 157 -10.96 -6.72 -25.23
C VAL A 157 -11.60 -7.90 -25.96
N VAL A 158 -12.88 -8.15 -25.72
CA VAL A 158 -13.62 -9.26 -26.30
C VAL A 158 -13.78 -9.08 -27.83
N ILE A 159 -14.09 -7.89 -28.30
CA ILE A 159 -14.33 -7.61 -29.74
C ILE A 159 -13.05 -7.81 -30.58
N LYS A 160 -11.88 -7.45 -30.04
CA LYS A 160 -10.63 -7.59 -30.79
C LYS A 160 -10.14 -9.04 -30.91
N SER A 161 -10.59 -9.94 -30.04
CA SER A 161 -10.21 -11.36 -30.10
C SER A 161 -10.97 -12.14 -31.19
N ASN A 162 -12.12 -11.62 -31.68
CA ASN A 162 -12.93 -12.27 -32.71
C ASN A 162 -12.58 -11.83 -34.16
N LYS A 163 -11.60 -10.93 -34.34
CA LYS A 163 -11.13 -10.54 -35.69
C LYS A 163 -9.89 -11.31 -36.11
N ARG A 164 -9.99 -12.62 -36.24
CA ARG A 164 -9.05 -13.46 -37.00
C ARG A 164 -9.84 -14.38 -37.91
#